data_b17e9fd348c29dbd848bb2010ff25958
#
_entry.id   b17e9fd348c29dbd848bb2010ff25958
#
_cell.length_a   1.000
_cell.length_b   1.000
_cell.length_c   1.000
_cell.angle_alpha   90.00
_cell.angle_beta   90.00
_cell.angle_gamma   90.00
#
_symmetry.space_group_name_H-M   'P 1'
#
loop_
_entity.id
_entity.type
_entity.pdbx_description
1 polymer ?
#
loop_
_entity_poly.entity_id
_entity_poly.type
_entity_poly.pdbx_seq_one_letter_code
_entity_poly.pdbx_strand_id
1 'polypeptide(L)'
;MFCFETPLSELLGCNGRPEYLTMMGCVVALDAVQAIMFALLRFEHKAWKFASLKLLFIFCNIGLNLFVFLVAPSLSIAHPQLMAWYRPDYQVGYIFLVNLICTAGITLCFAKELKHIRHGIDFGILKEMLRYTWPLLLFGIAGILNQVADKICYNFIVPGEEGDIQLGIYGACVKIAMIMAMITQAFRYAYEPFVFGGGKEKDGKESQAIVMKYFI
;
A
#
# COMPACT_ATOMS: atom_id res chain seq x y z
N MET A 1 1.76 -14.53 13.99
CA MET A 1 1.57 -14.79 12.57
C MET A 1 2.05 -16.20 12.21
N PHE A 2 3.27 -16.56 12.54
CA PHE A 2 3.84 -17.90 12.27
C PHE A 2 3.06 -19.11 12.85
N CYS A 3 2.28 -18.95 13.91
CA CYS A 3 1.51 -20.04 14.52
C CYS A 3 0.19 -20.36 13.82
N PHE A 4 -0.26 -19.55 12.86
CA PHE A 4 -1.55 -19.72 12.18
C PHE A 4 -1.40 -19.75 10.65
N GLU A 5 -0.21 -20.05 10.13
CA GLU A 5 0.09 -20.05 8.70
C GLU A 5 -0.77 -21.06 7.92
N THR A 6 -0.89 -22.27 8.42
CA THR A 6 -1.64 -23.35 7.76
C THR A 6 -3.16 -23.08 7.70
N PRO A 7 -3.86 -22.79 8.81
CA PRO A 7 -5.30 -22.55 8.74
C PRO A 7 -5.67 -21.26 7.99
N LEU A 8 -4.79 -20.25 8.00
CA LEU A 8 -5.05 -18.99 7.32
C LEU A 8 -4.79 -19.11 5.80
N SER A 9 -3.81 -19.92 5.38
CA SER A 9 -3.52 -20.17 3.97
C SER A 9 -4.65 -20.98 3.29
N GLU A 10 -5.30 -21.88 4.01
CA GLU A 10 -6.47 -22.61 3.52
C GLU A 10 -7.70 -21.72 3.37
N LEU A 11 -7.94 -20.83 4.35
CA LEU A 11 -9.05 -19.87 4.34
C LEU A 11 -8.92 -18.83 3.20
N LEU A 12 -7.68 -18.45 2.84
CA LEU A 12 -7.39 -17.48 1.78
C LEU A 12 -7.21 -18.12 0.40
N GLY A 13 -7.39 -19.45 0.28
CA GLY A 13 -7.28 -20.15 -1.01
C GLY A 13 -5.85 -20.15 -1.59
N CYS A 14 -4.82 -19.96 -0.75
CA CYS A 14 -3.42 -19.93 -1.19
C CYS A 14 -2.82 -21.33 -1.45
N ASN A 15 -3.63 -22.30 -1.90
CA ASN A 15 -3.25 -23.63 -2.43
C ASN A 15 -1.97 -24.25 -1.80
N GLY A 16 -1.88 -24.30 -0.45
CA GLY A 16 -0.82 -25.02 0.24
C GLY A 16 0.58 -24.38 0.21
N ARG A 17 0.68 -23.09 -0.12
CA ARG A 17 1.98 -22.35 -0.08
C ARG A 17 1.99 -21.28 1.02
N PRO A 18 2.32 -21.65 2.26
CA PRO A 18 2.37 -20.73 3.40
C PRO A 18 3.43 -19.63 3.24
N GLU A 19 4.41 -19.83 2.34
CA GLU A 19 5.49 -18.87 2.06
C GLU A 19 4.94 -17.50 1.61
N TYR A 20 3.84 -17.47 0.87
CA TYR A 20 3.24 -16.20 0.40
C TYR A 20 2.70 -15.36 1.56
N LEU A 21 2.12 -16.02 2.55
CA LEU A 21 1.59 -15.37 3.74
C LEU A 21 2.70 -14.75 4.59
N THR A 22 3.83 -15.46 4.71
CA THR A 22 5.01 -14.99 5.42
C THR A 22 5.63 -13.78 4.73
N MET A 23 5.80 -13.84 3.39
CA MET A 23 6.29 -12.70 2.60
C MET A 23 5.38 -11.49 2.72
N MET A 24 4.06 -11.70 2.62
CA MET A 24 3.08 -10.64 2.78
C MET A 24 3.13 -10.01 4.18
N GLY A 25 3.28 -10.83 5.23
CA GLY A 25 3.46 -10.36 6.59
C GLY A 25 4.71 -9.51 6.78
N CYS A 26 5.83 -9.93 6.18
CA CYS A 26 7.06 -9.14 6.19
C CYS A 26 6.90 -7.80 5.44
N VAL A 27 6.25 -7.80 4.28
CA VAL A 27 5.97 -6.57 3.53
C VAL A 27 5.14 -5.62 4.38
N VAL A 28 4.04 -6.09 4.98
CA VAL A 28 3.17 -5.25 5.84
C VAL A 28 3.93 -4.67 7.04
N ALA A 29 4.81 -5.47 7.67
CA ALA A 29 5.63 -4.99 8.78
C ALA A 29 6.61 -3.88 8.35
N LEU A 30 7.27 -4.06 7.20
CA LEU A 30 8.17 -3.05 6.65
C LEU A 30 7.41 -1.79 6.20
N ASP A 31 6.24 -1.95 5.58
CA ASP A 31 5.39 -0.83 5.17
C ASP A 31 4.91 -0.01 6.38
N ALA A 32 4.60 -0.65 7.50
CA ALA A 32 4.24 0.04 8.74
C ALA A 32 5.39 0.94 9.25
N VAL A 33 6.64 0.45 9.21
CA VAL A 33 7.82 1.25 9.54
C VAL A 33 8.01 2.39 8.55
N GLN A 34 7.89 2.12 7.26
CA GLN A 34 7.99 3.16 6.22
C GLN A 34 6.93 4.24 6.36
N ALA A 35 5.69 3.90 6.73
CA ALA A 35 4.61 4.86 6.93
C ALA A 35 5.00 5.93 7.95
N ILE A 36 5.65 5.54 9.05
CA ILE A 36 6.15 6.47 10.07
C ILE A 36 7.26 7.36 9.49
N MET A 37 8.21 6.78 8.76
CA MET A 37 9.33 7.53 8.16
C MET A 37 8.83 8.53 7.11
N PHE A 38 7.90 8.13 6.27
CA PHE A 38 7.28 9.03 5.30
C PHE A 38 6.44 10.13 5.95
N ALA A 39 5.79 9.86 7.08
CA ALA A 39 5.10 10.88 7.87
C ALA A 39 6.10 11.90 8.44
N LEU A 40 7.25 11.43 8.94
CA LEU A 40 8.32 12.30 9.43
C LEU A 40 8.86 13.22 8.33
N LEU A 41 9.12 12.70 7.12
CA LEU A 41 9.58 13.50 5.98
C LEU A 41 8.58 14.59 5.59
N ARG A 42 7.28 14.30 5.68
CA ARG A 42 6.22 15.31 5.45
C ARG A 42 6.19 16.36 6.53
N PHE A 43 6.36 15.96 7.77
CA PHE A 43 6.43 16.89 8.91
C PHE A 43 7.64 17.82 8.83
N GLU A 44 8.80 17.30 8.40
CA GLU A 44 10.03 18.09 8.18
C GLU A 44 10.00 18.93 6.90
N HIS A 45 8.88 18.97 6.16
CA HIS A 45 8.73 19.68 4.88
C HIS A 45 9.75 19.28 3.79
N LYS A 46 10.33 18.08 3.88
CA LYS A 46 11.27 17.53 2.89
C LYS A 46 10.53 16.87 1.72
N ALA A 47 9.69 17.64 1.02
CA ALA A 47 8.82 17.16 -0.04
C ALA A 47 9.58 16.47 -1.19
N TRP A 48 10.73 17.01 -1.59
CA TRP A 48 11.56 16.43 -2.66
C TRP A 48 12.10 15.04 -2.30
N LYS A 49 12.57 14.85 -1.06
CA LYS A 49 13.06 13.54 -0.61
C LYS A 49 11.92 12.52 -0.53
N PHE A 50 10.76 12.96 -0.05
CA PHE A 50 9.54 12.14 -0.03
C PHE A 50 9.15 11.68 -1.45
N ALA A 51 9.05 12.63 -2.40
CA ALA A 51 8.65 12.36 -3.76
C ALA A 51 9.66 11.45 -4.49
N SER A 52 10.97 11.73 -4.34
CA SER A 52 12.01 10.92 -4.99
C SER A 52 12.04 9.48 -4.50
N LEU A 53 11.88 9.23 -3.20
CA LEU A 53 11.82 7.87 -2.66
C LEU A 53 10.55 7.12 -3.09
N LYS A 54 9.39 7.80 -3.16
CA LYS A 54 8.16 7.21 -3.67
C LYS A 54 8.24 6.88 -5.15
N LEU A 55 8.80 7.79 -5.96
CA LEU A 55 9.02 7.53 -7.38
C LEU A 55 10.02 6.39 -7.59
N LEU A 56 11.13 6.38 -6.85
CA LEU A 56 12.11 5.29 -6.89
C LEU A 56 11.44 3.94 -6.59
N PHE A 57 10.62 3.87 -5.54
CA PHE A 57 9.87 2.66 -5.20
C PHE A 57 9.00 2.18 -6.37
N ILE A 58 8.21 3.10 -6.96
CA ILE A 58 7.32 2.78 -8.07
C ILE A 58 8.10 2.29 -9.29
N PHE A 59 9.16 3.00 -9.68
CA PHE A 59 9.98 2.63 -10.83
C PHE A 59 10.70 1.30 -10.62
N CYS A 60 11.28 1.06 -9.44
CA CYS A 60 11.91 -0.22 -9.12
C CYS A 60 10.90 -1.36 -9.11
N ASN A 61 9.73 -1.15 -8.51
CA ASN A 61 8.70 -2.18 -8.44
C ASN A 61 8.18 -2.53 -9.83
N ILE A 62 7.83 -1.55 -10.65
CA ILE A 62 7.38 -1.76 -12.03
C ILE A 62 8.50 -2.40 -12.86
N GLY A 63 9.71 -1.85 -12.81
CA GLY A 63 10.85 -2.34 -13.57
C GLY A 63 11.21 -3.78 -13.26
N LEU A 64 11.28 -4.15 -11.99
CA LEU A 64 11.54 -5.53 -11.56
C LEU A 64 10.41 -6.48 -11.94
N ASN A 65 9.16 -6.06 -11.80
CA ASN A 65 8.04 -6.90 -12.25
C ASN A 65 8.06 -7.12 -13.76
N LEU A 66 8.27 -6.07 -14.56
CA LEU A 66 8.43 -6.22 -16.02
C LEU A 66 9.62 -7.11 -16.38
N PHE A 67 10.74 -6.96 -15.68
CA PHE A 67 11.90 -7.82 -15.88
C PHE A 67 11.56 -9.28 -15.61
N VAL A 68 10.94 -9.60 -14.49
CA VAL A 68 10.59 -10.97 -14.10
C VAL A 68 9.56 -11.60 -15.04
N PHE A 69 8.57 -10.83 -15.51
CA PHE A 69 7.48 -11.40 -16.31
C PHE A 69 7.74 -11.38 -17.82
N LEU A 70 8.51 -10.42 -18.35
CA LEU A 70 8.79 -10.29 -19.77
C LEU A 70 10.18 -10.81 -20.16
N VAL A 71 11.20 -10.46 -19.37
CA VAL A 71 12.59 -10.74 -19.72
C VAL A 71 13.05 -12.09 -19.16
N ALA A 72 12.69 -12.44 -17.93
CA ALA A 72 13.16 -13.68 -17.31
C ALA A 72 12.69 -14.96 -18.06
N PRO A 73 11.45 -15.08 -18.58
CA PRO A 73 11.04 -16.25 -19.36
C PRO A 73 11.85 -16.41 -20.65
N SER A 74 12.05 -15.32 -21.40
CA SER A 74 12.83 -15.36 -22.64
C SER A 74 14.32 -15.64 -22.37
N LEU A 75 14.88 -15.11 -21.28
CA LEU A 75 16.27 -15.34 -20.90
C LEU A 75 16.50 -16.76 -20.36
N SER A 76 15.50 -17.35 -19.68
CA SER A 76 15.59 -18.72 -19.18
C SER A 76 15.67 -19.76 -20.33
N ILE A 77 15.06 -19.46 -21.47
CA ILE A 77 15.16 -20.28 -22.68
C ILE A 77 16.52 -20.12 -23.35
N ALA A 78 17.04 -18.89 -23.39
CA ALA A 78 18.33 -18.59 -24.05
C ALA A 78 19.56 -18.99 -23.21
N HIS A 79 19.50 -18.84 -21.90
CA HIS A 79 20.61 -19.08 -20.96
C HIS A 79 20.15 -19.78 -19.66
N PRO A 80 19.88 -21.11 -19.70
CA PRO A 80 19.33 -21.83 -18.56
C PRO A 80 20.26 -21.85 -17.33
N GLN A 81 21.57 -21.71 -17.53
CA GLN A 81 22.56 -21.68 -16.44
C GLN A 81 22.53 -20.39 -15.61
N LEU A 82 22.19 -19.25 -16.22
CA LEU A 82 22.11 -17.94 -15.54
C LEU A 82 20.78 -17.78 -14.78
N MET A 83 19.74 -18.49 -15.20
CA MET A 83 18.38 -18.38 -14.67
C MET A 83 17.94 -19.62 -13.87
N ALA A 84 18.90 -20.33 -13.24
CA ALA A 84 18.62 -21.52 -12.41
C ALA A 84 17.66 -21.23 -11.22
N TRP A 85 17.52 -19.96 -10.82
CA TRP A 85 16.61 -19.51 -9.78
C TRP A 85 15.18 -19.26 -10.28
N TYR A 86 14.96 -19.13 -11.62
CA TYR A 86 13.65 -18.88 -12.19
C TYR A 86 12.85 -20.18 -12.33
N ARG A 87 11.73 -20.25 -11.63
CA ARG A 87 10.77 -21.37 -11.71
C ARG A 87 9.46 -20.87 -12.31
N PRO A 88 9.03 -21.36 -13.48
CA PRO A 88 7.78 -20.93 -14.10
C PRO A 88 6.53 -21.17 -13.24
N ASP A 89 6.58 -22.15 -12.35
CA ASP A 89 5.48 -22.47 -11.42
C ASP A 89 5.31 -21.47 -10.27
N TYR A 90 6.29 -20.56 -10.06
CA TYR A 90 6.31 -19.64 -8.93
C TYR A 90 5.82 -18.23 -9.28
N GLN A 91 5.06 -18.10 -10.37
CA GLN A 91 4.67 -16.80 -10.96
C GLN A 91 4.16 -15.76 -9.96
N VAL A 92 3.17 -16.12 -9.14
CA VAL A 92 2.58 -15.20 -8.15
C VAL A 92 3.59 -14.87 -7.03
N GLY A 93 4.44 -15.82 -6.66
CA GLY A 93 5.47 -15.63 -5.63
C GLY A 93 6.49 -14.55 -5.99
N TYR A 94 6.81 -14.41 -7.28
CA TYR A 94 7.73 -13.36 -7.72
C TYR A 94 7.19 -11.96 -7.49
N ILE A 95 5.88 -11.75 -7.57
CA ILE A 95 5.26 -10.44 -7.27
C ILE A 95 5.50 -10.08 -5.80
N PHE A 96 5.28 -11.03 -4.89
CA PHE A 96 5.52 -10.81 -3.45
C PHE A 96 7.00 -10.59 -3.16
N LEU A 97 7.88 -11.36 -3.81
CA LEU A 97 9.33 -11.25 -3.64
C LEU A 97 9.86 -9.91 -4.14
N VAL A 98 9.44 -9.48 -5.32
CA VAL A 98 9.80 -8.16 -5.87
C VAL A 98 9.31 -7.04 -4.96
N ASN A 99 8.08 -7.13 -4.48
CA ASN A 99 7.53 -6.14 -3.56
C ASN A 99 8.33 -6.10 -2.24
N LEU A 100 8.69 -7.27 -1.70
CA LEU A 100 9.50 -7.38 -0.48
C LEU A 100 10.90 -6.76 -0.68
N ILE A 101 11.56 -7.04 -1.81
CA ILE A 101 12.88 -6.47 -2.13
C ILE A 101 12.80 -4.95 -2.25
N CYS A 102 11.81 -4.43 -2.97
CA CYS A 102 11.62 -2.99 -3.13
C CYS A 102 11.33 -2.30 -1.79
N THR A 103 10.44 -2.87 -0.99
CA THR A 103 10.11 -2.35 0.33
C THR A 103 11.32 -2.40 1.27
N ALA A 104 12.07 -3.49 1.30
CA ALA A 104 13.30 -3.60 2.08
C ALA A 104 14.36 -2.58 1.62
N GLY A 105 14.52 -2.40 0.31
CA GLY A 105 15.45 -1.42 -0.27
C GLY A 105 15.15 0.01 0.18
N ILE A 106 13.89 0.43 0.14
CA ILE A 106 13.47 1.75 0.63
C ILE A 106 13.66 1.86 2.15
N THR A 107 13.35 0.81 2.91
CA THR A 107 13.58 0.81 4.37
C THR A 107 15.06 0.99 4.70
N LEU A 108 15.96 0.39 3.91
CA LEU A 108 17.40 0.60 4.06
C LEU A 108 17.83 2.04 3.76
N CYS A 109 17.16 2.73 2.84
CA CYS A 109 17.41 4.15 2.60
C CYS A 109 17.11 5.01 3.84
N PHE A 110 16.16 4.57 4.68
CA PHE A 110 15.84 5.23 5.95
C PHE A 110 16.72 4.78 7.13
N ALA A 111 17.66 3.85 6.93
CA ALA A 111 18.49 3.33 8.02
C ALA A 111 19.35 4.43 8.71
N LYS A 112 19.69 5.50 7.99
CA LYS A 112 20.42 6.65 8.55
C LYS A 112 19.55 7.45 9.52
N GLU A 113 18.31 7.68 9.16
CA GLU A 113 17.31 8.36 9.99
C GLU A 113 16.94 7.52 11.22
N LEU A 114 16.80 6.21 11.01
CA LEU A 114 16.48 5.27 12.10
C LEU A 114 17.58 5.22 13.17
N LYS A 115 18.85 5.30 12.77
CA LYS A 115 19.99 5.36 13.70
C LYS A 115 20.01 6.64 14.55
N HIS A 116 19.39 7.71 14.10
CA HIS A 116 19.33 8.98 14.83
C HIS A 116 18.26 8.98 15.92
N ILE A 117 17.31 8.06 15.90
CA ILE A 117 16.26 7.87 16.90
C ILE A 117 16.88 7.12 18.11
N ARG A 118 17.61 7.84 18.93
CA ARG A 118 18.27 7.29 20.14
C ARG A 118 17.51 7.54 21.43
N HIS A 119 16.36 8.17 21.37
CA HIS A 119 15.55 8.47 22.54
C HIS A 119 14.63 7.29 22.87
N GLY A 120 14.54 6.95 24.15
CA GLY A 120 13.68 5.88 24.64
C GLY A 120 12.20 6.15 24.33
N ILE A 121 11.40 5.09 24.35
CA ILE A 121 9.95 5.20 24.14
C ILE A 121 9.32 5.81 25.39
N ASP A 122 8.71 6.98 25.25
CA ASP A 122 7.86 7.56 26.29
C ASP A 122 6.48 6.90 26.23
N PHE A 123 6.21 6.05 27.21
CA PHE A 123 4.94 5.33 27.32
C PHE A 123 3.74 6.27 27.55
N GLY A 124 3.96 7.48 28.11
CA GLY A 124 2.90 8.47 28.30
C GLY A 124 2.40 8.98 26.95
N ILE A 125 3.32 9.44 26.12
CA ILE A 125 3.04 9.93 24.77
C ILE A 125 2.46 8.81 23.90
N LEU A 126 3.02 7.60 23.97
CA LEU A 126 2.52 6.43 23.22
C LEU A 126 1.06 6.12 23.56
N LYS A 127 0.69 6.13 24.83
CA LYS A 127 -0.69 5.87 25.27
C LYS A 127 -1.66 6.93 24.74
N GLU A 128 -1.26 8.19 24.75
CA GLU A 128 -2.08 9.30 24.22
C GLU A 128 -2.27 9.17 22.70
N MET A 129 -1.20 8.87 21.96
CA MET A 129 -1.24 8.60 20.53
C MET A 129 -2.15 7.42 20.20
N LEU A 130 -2.03 6.30 20.91
CA LEU A 130 -2.89 5.13 20.71
C LEU A 130 -4.36 5.43 20.98
N ARG A 131 -4.65 6.20 22.03
CA ARG A 131 -6.03 6.62 22.34
C ARG A 131 -6.64 7.46 21.22
N TYR A 132 -5.85 8.34 20.62
CA TYR A 132 -6.28 9.14 19.47
C TYR A 132 -6.43 8.31 18.20
N THR A 133 -5.51 7.37 17.95
CA THR A 133 -5.46 6.60 16.72
C THR A 133 -6.53 5.50 16.68
N TRP A 134 -6.98 4.99 17.82
CA TRP A 134 -7.96 3.90 17.89
C TRP A 134 -9.28 4.18 17.13
N PRO A 135 -9.96 5.33 17.34
CA PRO A 135 -11.17 5.65 16.56
C PRO A 135 -10.87 5.82 15.06
N LEU A 136 -9.71 6.39 14.70
CA LEU A 136 -9.29 6.54 13.31
C LEU A 136 -9.06 5.18 12.63
N LEU A 137 -8.53 4.20 13.36
CA LEU A 137 -8.34 2.84 12.87
C LEU A 137 -9.69 2.19 12.55
N LEU A 138 -10.68 2.31 13.44
CA LEU A 138 -12.03 1.80 13.18
C LEU A 138 -12.68 2.46 11.95
N PHE A 139 -12.52 3.77 11.82
CA PHE A 139 -12.99 4.50 10.65
C PHE A 139 -12.28 4.06 9.36
N GLY A 140 -10.98 3.82 9.42
CA GLY A 140 -10.20 3.28 8.30
C GLY A 140 -10.64 1.88 7.88
N ILE A 141 -10.86 0.98 8.84
CA ILE A 141 -11.38 -0.38 8.60
C ILE A 141 -12.76 -0.31 7.94
N ALA A 142 -13.67 0.53 8.45
CA ALA A 142 -14.98 0.71 7.87
C ALA A 142 -14.91 1.22 6.42
N GLY A 143 -13.97 2.14 6.12
CA GLY A 143 -13.72 2.63 4.77
C GLY A 143 -13.23 1.53 3.82
N ILE A 144 -12.30 0.67 4.28
CA ILE A 144 -11.81 -0.46 3.48
C ILE A 144 -12.92 -1.49 3.26
N LEU A 145 -13.68 -1.82 4.31
CA LEU A 145 -14.82 -2.74 4.19
C LEU A 145 -15.85 -2.21 3.19
N ASN A 146 -16.18 -0.93 3.23
CA ASN A 146 -17.10 -0.32 2.26
C ASN A 146 -16.58 -0.42 0.81
N GLN A 147 -15.26 -0.35 0.60
CA GLN A 147 -14.64 -0.45 -0.72
C GLN A 147 -14.57 -1.87 -1.28
N VAL A 148 -14.61 -2.89 -0.42
CA VAL A 148 -14.44 -4.30 -0.79
C VAL A 148 -15.72 -5.10 -0.60
N ALA A 149 -16.67 -4.60 0.19
CA ALA A 149 -17.91 -5.29 0.55
C ALA A 149 -18.73 -5.73 -0.66
N ASP A 150 -18.81 -4.90 -1.70
CA ASP A 150 -19.49 -5.19 -2.95
C ASP A 150 -18.96 -6.46 -3.62
N LYS A 151 -17.63 -6.63 -3.67
CA LYS A 151 -16.97 -7.78 -4.27
C LYS A 151 -17.16 -9.03 -3.43
N ILE A 152 -17.07 -8.89 -2.10
CA ILE A 152 -17.29 -10.01 -1.17
C ILE A 152 -18.75 -10.48 -1.26
N CYS A 153 -19.71 -9.55 -1.20
CA CYS A 153 -21.13 -9.89 -1.30
C CYS A 153 -21.47 -10.51 -2.65
N TYR A 154 -20.88 -10.04 -3.74
CA TYR A 154 -21.13 -10.59 -5.06
C TYR A 154 -20.78 -12.07 -5.15
N ASN A 155 -19.65 -12.47 -4.60
CA ASN A 155 -19.18 -13.86 -4.59
C ASN A 155 -20.11 -14.80 -3.78
N PHE A 156 -20.82 -14.27 -2.79
CA PHE A 156 -21.85 -15.04 -2.04
C PHE A 156 -23.18 -15.14 -2.78
N ILE A 157 -23.53 -14.14 -3.60
CA ILE A 157 -24.84 -14.09 -4.30
C ILE A 157 -24.81 -14.90 -5.58
N VAL A 158 -23.70 -14.87 -6.32
CA VAL A 158 -23.53 -15.56 -7.60
C VAL A 158 -22.31 -16.47 -7.53
N PRO A 159 -22.42 -17.64 -6.89
CA PRO A 159 -21.30 -18.60 -6.86
C PRO A 159 -21.15 -19.33 -8.20
N GLY A 160 -19.90 -19.56 -8.62
CA GLY A 160 -19.57 -20.35 -9.82
C GLY A 160 -18.84 -19.54 -10.89
N GLU A 161 -18.46 -20.24 -11.99
CA GLU A 161 -17.65 -19.64 -13.08
C GLU A 161 -18.29 -18.41 -13.73
N GLU A 162 -19.60 -18.37 -13.87
CA GLU A 162 -20.31 -17.18 -14.37
C GLU A 162 -20.16 -15.99 -13.42
N GLY A 163 -20.21 -16.24 -12.11
CA GLY A 163 -19.97 -15.23 -11.09
C GLY A 163 -18.57 -14.62 -11.16
N ASP A 164 -17.56 -15.47 -11.35
CA ASP A 164 -16.16 -15.04 -11.46
C ASP A 164 -15.91 -14.19 -12.72
N ILE A 165 -16.52 -14.55 -13.85
CA ILE A 165 -16.43 -13.76 -15.08
C ILE A 165 -17.08 -12.38 -14.91
N GLN A 166 -18.28 -12.32 -14.34
CA GLN A 166 -18.99 -11.06 -14.11
C GLN A 166 -18.29 -10.20 -13.06
N LEU A 167 -17.72 -10.81 -12.00
CA LEU A 167 -16.89 -10.10 -11.02
C LEU A 167 -15.63 -9.52 -11.65
N GLY A 168 -15.04 -10.22 -12.62
CA GLY A 168 -13.93 -9.72 -13.41
C GLY A 168 -14.28 -8.49 -14.23
N ILE A 169 -15.43 -8.50 -14.92
CA ILE A 169 -15.96 -7.35 -15.69
C ILE A 169 -16.26 -6.19 -14.75
N TYR A 170 -16.94 -6.44 -13.63
CA TYR A 170 -17.22 -5.43 -12.61
C TYR A 170 -15.93 -4.81 -12.08
N GLY A 171 -14.92 -5.62 -11.77
CA GLY A 171 -13.61 -5.16 -11.33
C GLY A 171 -12.90 -4.26 -12.35
N ALA A 172 -13.06 -4.53 -13.64
CA ALA A 172 -12.55 -3.67 -14.71
C ALA A 172 -13.27 -2.32 -14.76
N CYS A 173 -14.58 -2.30 -14.64
CA CYS A 173 -15.38 -1.07 -14.57
C CYS A 173 -15.02 -0.23 -13.34
N VAL A 174 -14.82 -0.86 -12.18
CA VAL A 174 -14.39 -0.19 -10.94
C VAL A 174 -13.01 0.46 -11.12
N LYS A 175 -12.08 -0.17 -11.86
CA LYS A 175 -10.76 0.43 -12.15
C LYS A 175 -10.87 1.73 -12.96
N ILE A 176 -11.83 1.81 -13.89
CA ILE A 176 -12.09 3.05 -14.63
C ILE A 176 -12.67 4.12 -13.68
N ALA A 177 -13.60 3.74 -12.82
CA ALA A 177 -14.18 4.64 -11.82
C ALA A 177 -13.15 5.14 -10.79
N MET A 178 -12.10 4.35 -10.53
CA MET A 178 -10.98 4.76 -9.65
C MET A 178 -10.24 6.00 -10.13
N ILE A 179 -10.28 6.34 -11.43
CA ILE A 179 -9.68 7.57 -11.95
C ILE A 179 -10.31 8.79 -11.27
N MET A 180 -11.65 8.80 -11.10
CA MET A 180 -12.34 9.86 -10.38
C MET A 180 -11.94 9.92 -8.90
N ALA A 181 -11.79 8.75 -8.27
CA ALA A 181 -11.30 8.66 -6.91
C ALA A 181 -9.88 9.22 -6.76
N MET A 182 -8.99 8.97 -7.73
CA MET A 182 -7.63 9.52 -7.75
C MET A 182 -7.62 11.04 -7.86
N ILE A 183 -8.48 11.64 -8.70
CA ILE A 183 -8.61 13.09 -8.82
C ILE A 183 -9.07 13.69 -7.50
N THR A 184 -10.10 13.10 -6.89
CA THR A 184 -10.61 13.54 -5.58
C THR A 184 -9.53 13.42 -4.49
N GLN A 185 -8.75 12.36 -4.53
CA GLN A 185 -7.68 12.13 -3.56
C GLN A 185 -6.50 13.09 -3.76
N ALA A 186 -6.12 13.40 -4.99
CA ALA A 186 -5.11 14.41 -5.29
C ALA A 186 -5.52 15.79 -4.78
N PHE A 187 -6.78 16.17 -5.01
CA PHE A 187 -7.33 17.39 -4.45
C PHE A 187 -7.28 17.39 -2.92
N ARG A 188 -7.68 16.31 -2.29
CA ARG A 188 -7.67 16.16 -0.83
C ARG A 188 -6.28 16.33 -0.24
N TYR A 189 -5.25 15.75 -0.86
CA TYR A 189 -3.86 15.93 -0.44
C TYR A 189 -3.35 17.37 -0.58
N ALA A 190 -3.80 18.08 -1.59
CA ALA A 190 -3.47 19.50 -1.78
C ALA A 190 -4.21 20.40 -0.78
N TYR A 191 -5.46 20.04 -0.45
CA TYR A 191 -6.34 20.83 0.41
C TYR A 191 -6.06 20.63 1.91
N GLU A 192 -5.67 19.42 2.33
CA GLU A 192 -5.41 19.08 3.73
C GLU A 192 -4.43 20.04 4.44
N PRO A 193 -3.23 20.34 3.91
CA PRO A 193 -2.31 21.27 4.57
C PRO A 193 -2.84 22.71 4.61
N PHE A 194 -3.68 23.08 3.63
CA PHE A 194 -4.29 24.40 3.58
C PHE A 194 -5.34 24.58 4.69
N VAL A 195 -6.16 23.56 4.94
CA VAL A 195 -7.15 23.59 6.02
C VAL A 195 -6.49 23.61 7.41
N PHE A 196 -5.47 22.77 7.59
CA PHE A 196 -4.79 22.67 8.88
C PHE A 196 -3.77 23.80 9.13
N GLY A 197 -3.22 24.40 8.07
CA GLY A 197 -2.28 25.54 8.17
C GLY A 197 -2.95 26.89 8.37
N GLY A 198 -4.13 27.11 7.79
CA GLY A 198 -4.86 28.39 7.82
C GLY A 198 -5.74 28.65 9.04
N GLY A 199 -5.79 27.72 9.99
CA GLY A 199 -6.73 27.79 11.13
C GLY A 199 -6.50 28.93 12.15
N LYS A 200 -5.49 29.78 11.97
CA LYS A 200 -5.15 30.88 12.88
C LYS A 200 -5.45 32.29 12.32
N GLU A 201 -5.77 32.43 11.06
CA GLU A 201 -6.12 33.72 10.46
C GLU A 201 -7.62 33.85 10.18
N LYS A 202 -8.16 35.07 10.37
CA LYS A 202 -9.58 35.38 10.14
C LYS A 202 -10.02 35.10 8.69
N ASP A 203 -9.09 35.16 7.75
CA ASP A 203 -9.31 34.87 6.31
C ASP A 203 -9.43 33.37 5.98
N GLY A 204 -9.11 32.48 6.90
CA GLY A 204 -9.13 31.02 6.65
C GLY A 204 -10.51 30.48 6.30
N LYS A 205 -11.57 31.03 6.90
CA LYS A 205 -12.95 30.58 6.64
C LYS A 205 -13.48 31.02 5.27
N GLU A 206 -13.13 32.23 4.83
CA GLU A 206 -13.53 32.76 3.52
C GLU A 206 -12.80 32.01 2.40
N SER A 207 -11.51 31.77 2.56
CA SER A 207 -10.71 30.98 1.64
C SER A 207 -11.22 29.54 1.53
N GLN A 208 -11.62 28.90 2.63
CA GLN A 208 -12.24 27.58 2.64
C GLN A 208 -13.57 27.56 1.90
N ALA A 209 -14.42 28.58 2.09
CA ALA A 209 -15.70 28.69 1.40
C ALA A 209 -15.53 28.84 -0.13
N ILE A 210 -14.52 29.63 -0.56
CA ILE A 210 -14.21 29.82 -1.98
C ILE A 210 -13.74 28.50 -2.61
N VAL A 211 -12.83 27.77 -1.97
CA VAL A 211 -12.34 26.50 -2.49
C VAL A 211 -13.46 25.45 -2.58
N MET A 212 -14.32 25.35 -1.55
CA MET A 212 -15.48 24.47 -1.58
C MET A 212 -16.44 24.82 -2.74
N LYS A 213 -16.65 26.10 -3.03
CA LYS A 213 -17.51 26.55 -4.14
C LYS A 213 -17.02 26.11 -5.52
N TYR A 214 -15.72 25.98 -5.71
CA TYR A 214 -15.13 25.56 -6.99
C TYR A 214 -14.98 24.03 -7.11
N PHE A 215 -15.11 23.29 -6.01
CA PHE A 215 -14.94 21.84 -6.00
C PHE A 215 -16.25 21.07 -6.13
N ILE A 216 -17.38 21.68 -5.74
CA ILE A 216 -18.73 21.14 -5.92
C ILE A 216 -19.26 21.49 -7.30
#